data_9c2fe4391e80137fbd18e5e438b41c87
#
_entry.id   9c2fe4391e80137fbd18e5e438b41c87
#
_cell.length_a   1.000
_cell.length_b   1.000
_cell.length_c   1.000
_cell.angle_alpha   90.00
_cell.angle_beta   90.00
_cell.angle_gamma   90.00
#
_symmetry.space_group_name_H-M   'P 1'
#
loop_
_entity.id
_entity.type
_entity.pdbx_description
1 polymer ?
#
loop_
_entity_poly.entity_id
_entity_poly.type
_entity_poly.pdbx_seq_one_letter_code
_entity_poly.pdbx_strand_id
1 'polypeptide(L)'
;MFNTKYVMSKGLALAENEEMEMLSSYAREGWILYKFGTLGYKLKKSNPQQLQYSLDYRNNPDKGYFLYFKEAGWSYVCSIGNTIHIFSAPEGTKPIYTDNDTESEKYVGQYEMTKKIAIPSSLCTILLLILTSLSKYGYIPDIYRKIFGILLIASVIITVYTVIPCMSFYSKINKSGIKEDTKNRSRNYKIAYVLLTIMTLLLVSLFLLSKFNFLSIGNAVFYIIFFICILLGIFICFIK
;
A
#
# COMPACT_ATOMS: atom_id res chain seq x y z
N MET A 1 4.84 -23.80 27.52
CA MET A 1 4.44 -23.92 26.11
C MET A 1 3.91 -22.57 25.68
N PHE A 2 4.45 -21.95 24.63
CA PHE A 2 3.99 -20.61 24.22
C PHE A 2 2.57 -20.69 23.64
N ASN A 3 1.60 -20.02 24.29
CA ASN A 3 0.22 -20.00 23.87
C ASN A 3 -0.10 -18.96 22.77
N THR A 4 0.93 -18.25 22.27
CA THR A 4 0.81 -17.23 21.25
C THR A 4 1.87 -17.40 20.16
N LYS A 5 1.49 -17.14 18.91
CA LYS A 5 2.33 -17.18 17.71
C LYS A 5 2.22 -15.85 16.97
N TYR A 6 3.34 -15.32 16.48
CA TYR A 6 3.36 -14.14 15.63
C TYR A 6 3.61 -14.55 14.18
N VAL A 7 2.80 -14.01 13.27
CA VAL A 7 2.92 -14.26 11.81
C VAL A 7 3.02 -12.94 11.10
N MET A 8 4.03 -12.77 10.25
CA MET A 8 4.21 -11.54 9.47
C MET A 8 3.18 -11.44 8.35
N SER A 9 2.69 -10.23 8.10
CA SER A 9 1.83 -9.89 6.96
C SER A 9 2.66 -9.78 5.69
N LYS A 10 2.09 -10.18 4.57
CA LYS A 10 2.62 -9.95 3.21
C LYS A 10 2.18 -8.59 2.65
N GLY A 11 1.34 -7.87 3.39
CA GLY A 11 0.76 -6.59 3.00
C GLY A 11 -0.68 -6.71 2.52
N LEU A 12 -1.63 -6.36 3.40
CA LEU A 12 -3.08 -6.47 3.15
C LEU A 12 -3.54 -5.81 1.85
N ALA A 13 -2.98 -4.66 1.51
CA ALA A 13 -3.33 -3.97 0.27
C ALA A 13 -2.98 -4.76 -1.00
N LEU A 14 -1.93 -5.59 -0.94
CA LEU A 14 -1.37 -6.31 -2.09
C LEU A 14 -1.85 -7.76 -2.17
N ALA A 15 -1.90 -8.45 -1.04
CA ALA A 15 -2.06 -9.89 -0.93
C ALA A 15 -3.22 -10.28 0.00
N GLU A 16 -4.33 -9.54 -0.06
CA GLU A 16 -5.48 -9.71 0.84
C GLU A 16 -6.01 -11.15 0.89
N ASN A 17 -6.31 -11.72 -0.28
CA ASN A 17 -6.87 -13.08 -0.36
C ASN A 17 -5.88 -14.13 0.15
N GLU A 18 -4.59 -13.99 -0.21
CA GLU A 18 -3.54 -14.90 0.26
C GLU A 18 -3.34 -14.81 1.78
N GLU A 19 -3.53 -13.64 2.38
CA GLU A 19 -3.45 -13.47 3.83
C GLU A 19 -4.64 -14.10 4.55
N MET A 20 -5.85 -13.93 4.02
CA MET A 20 -7.04 -14.55 4.59
C MET A 20 -6.95 -16.08 4.49
N GLU A 21 -6.47 -16.62 3.39
CA GLU A 21 -6.24 -18.06 3.24
C GLU A 21 -5.13 -18.58 4.17
N MET A 22 -4.04 -17.82 4.34
CA MET A 22 -2.99 -18.13 5.30
C MET A 22 -3.55 -18.21 6.74
N LEU A 23 -4.39 -17.26 7.15
CA LEU A 23 -5.04 -17.29 8.47
C LEU A 23 -5.96 -18.50 8.61
N SER A 24 -6.68 -18.87 7.55
CA SER A 24 -7.52 -20.05 7.51
C SER A 24 -6.70 -21.35 7.67
N SER A 25 -5.53 -21.43 7.05
CA SER A 25 -4.62 -22.57 7.21
C SER A 25 -4.11 -22.70 8.64
N TYR A 26 -3.76 -21.58 9.28
CA TYR A 26 -3.37 -21.58 10.69
C TYR A 26 -4.51 -21.98 11.62
N ALA A 27 -5.76 -21.61 11.31
CA ALA A 27 -6.92 -22.03 12.11
C ALA A 27 -7.09 -23.55 12.07
N ARG A 28 -6.89 -24.18 10.91
CA ARG A 28 -6.89 -25.66 10.75
C ARG A 28 -5.79 -26.35 11.57
N GLU A 29 -4.66 -25.65 11.82
CA GLU A 29 -3.57 -26.13 12.69
C GLU A 29 -3.81 -25.85 14.19
N GLY A 30 -4.93 -25.21 14.55
CA GLY A 30 -5.26 -24.81 15.92
C GLY A 30 -4.57 -23.52 16.36
N TRP A 31 -4.30 -22.60 15.42
CA TRP A 31 -3.82 -21.26 15.70
C TRP A 31 -4.84 -20.23 15.22
N ILE A 32 -5.59 -19.65 16.13
CA ILE A 32 -6.69 -18.74 15.83
C ILE A 32 -6.22 -17.29 15.94
N LEU A 33 -6.56 -16.47 14.94
CA LEU A 33 -6.32 -15.03 14.98
C LEU A 33 -7.08 -14.39 16.15
N TYR A 34 -6.40 -13.56 16.96
CA TYR A 34 -7.07 -12.79 18.00
C TYR A 34 -6.81 -11.29 17.95
N LYS A 35 -5.69 -10.85 17.34
CA LYS A 35 -5.45 -9.41 17.10
C LYS A 35 -4.35 -9.17 16.08
N PHE A 36 -4.31 -7.94 15.55
CA PHE A 36 -3.17 -7.46 14.77
C PHE A 36 -1.92 -7.28 15.64
N GLY A 37 -0.76 -7.52 15.03
CA GLY A 37 0.54 -7.10 15.54
C GLY A 37 1.05 -5.87 14.81
N THR A 38 2.29 -5.45 15.08
CA THR A 38 2.90 -4.26 14.45
C THR A 38 3.07 -4.42 12.93
N LEU A 39 3.52 -5.58 12.46
CA LEU A 39 3.76 -5.90 11.05
C LEU A 39 3.11 -7.24 10.65
N GLY A 40 2.02 -7.61 11.28
CA GLY A 40 1.37 -8.90 11.01
C GLY A 40 0.29 -9.24 12.02
N TYR A 41 0.20 -10.52 12.37
CA TYR A 41 -0.90 -11.09 13.13
C TYR A 41 -0.40 -11.79 14.40
N LYS A 42 -1.17 -11.69 15.47
CA LYS A 42 -0.99 -12.48 16.69
C LYS A 42 -2.05 -13.56 16.74
N LEU A 43 -1.61 -14.80 16.77
CA LEU A 43 -2.44 -15.99 16.86
C LEU A 43 -2.36 -16.57 18.26
N LYS A 44 -3.47 -17.15 18.72
CA LYS A 44 -3.58 -17.85 20.01
C LYS A 44 -3.80 -19.34 19.75
N LYS A 45 -3.16 -20.18 20.55
CA LYS A 45 -3.36 -21.63 20.51
C LYS A 45 -4.80 -21.97 20.92
N SER A 46 -5.46 -22.81 20.14
CA SER A 46 -6.82 -23.31 20.33
C SER A 46 -6.94 -24.71 19.77
N ASN A 47 -8.12 -25.31 19.83
CA ASN A 47 -8.41 -26.49 19.04
C ASN A 47 -8.43 -26.17 17.55
N PRO A 48 -8.03 -27.09 16.66
CA PRO A 48 -8.17 -26.96 15.23
C PRO A 48 -9.61 -26.63 14.83
N GLN A 49 -9.80 -25.63 13.98
CA GLN A 49 -11.11 -25.18 13.51
C GLN A 49 -11.07 -24.93 12.01
N GLN A 50 -12.12 -25.30 11.30
CA GLN A 50 -12.31 -25.00 9.89
C GLN A 50 -12.94 -23.60 9.77
N LEU A 51 -12.10 -22.58 9.81
CA LEU A 51 -12.51 -21.19 9.69
C LEU A 51 -12.02 -20.59 8.37
N GLN A 52 -12.87 -19.78 7.77
CA GLN A 52 -12.50 -18.84 6.74
C GLN A 52 -12.45 -17.43 7.31
N TYR A 53 -11.55 -16.62 6.79
CA TYR A 53 -11.41 -15.21 7.17
C TYR A 53 -11.77 -14.30 6.02
N SER A 54 -12.28 -13.13 6.33
CA SER A 54 -12.56 -12.07 5.37
C SER A 54 -12.14 -10.73 5.94
N LEU A 55 -11.69 -9.84 5.06
CA LEU A 55 -11.27 -8.49 5.39
C LEU A 55 -12.27 -7.49 4.83
N ASP A 56 -12.60 -6.49 5.63
CA ASP A 56 -13.37 -5.34 5.18
C ASP A 56 -12.73 -4.01 5.57
N TYR A 57 -12.96 -2.99 4.74
CA TYR A 57 -12.47 -1.62 4.92
C TYR A 57 -13.66 -0.69 5.15
N ARG A 58 -13.86 -0.29 6.41
CA ARG A 58 -14.93 0.63 6.80
C ARG A 58 -14.43 1.62 7.82
N ASN A 59 -14.53 2.91 7.51
CA ASN A 59 -14.12 3.96 8.44
C ASN A 59 -15.19 4.19 9.50
N ASN A 60 -14.79 4.12 10.79
CA ASN A 60 -15.64 4.37 11.94
C ASN A 60 -17.02 3.66 11.85
N PRO A 61 -17.04 2.32 11.77
CA PRO A 61 -18.27 1.58 11.63
C PRO A 61 -19.17 1.76 12.87
N ASP A 62 -20.45 1.82 12.65
CA ASP A 62 -21.47 1.83 13.70
C ASP A 62 -21.79 0.41 14.21
N LYS A 63 -22.66 0.33 15.22
CA LYS A 63 -23.08 -0.98 15.75
C LYS A 63 -23.88 -1.81 14.74
N GLY A 64 -24.62 -1.15 13.85
CA GLY A 64 -25.41 -1.81 12.81
C GLY A 64 -24.53 -2.55 11.81
N TYR A 65 -23.35 -1.99 11.48
CA TYR A 65 -22.37 -2.66 10.64
C TYR A 65 -21.96 -4.05 11.17
N PHE A 66 -21.55 -4.14 12.43
CA PHE A 66 -21.17 -5.43 13.02
C PHE A 66 -22.34 -6.40 13.15
N LEU A 67 -23.55 -5.89 13.38
CA LEU A 67 -24.75 -6.72 13.44
C LEU A 67 -25.06 -7.32 12.07
N TYR A 68 -24.98 -6.54 11.00
CA TYR A 68 -25.14 -7.02 9.63
C TYR A 68 -24.23 -8.21 9.29
N PHE A 69 -22.92 -8.09 9.61
CA PHE A 69 -21.99 -9.19 9.41
C PHE A 69 -22.33 -10.42 10.25
N LYS A 70 -22.78 -10.22 11.50
CA LYS A 70 -23.18 -11.29 12.40
C LYS A 70 -24.40 -12.04 11.86
N GLU A 71 -25.39 -11.34 11.33
CA GLU A 71 -26.57 -11.94 10.71
C GLU A 71 -26.22 -12.73 9.44
N ALA A 72 -25.19 -12.33 8.72
CA ALA A 72 -24.63 -13.05 7.57
C ALA A 72 -23.74 -14.26 7.97
N GLY A 73 -23.61 -14.56 9.28
CA GLY A 73 -22.83 -15.69 9.79
C GLY A 73 -21.35 -15.39 10.05
N TRP A 74 -20.95 -14.10 9.96
CA TRP A 74 -19.57 -13.67 10.20
C TRP A 74 -19.39 -13.09 11.60
N SER A 75 -18.33 -13.50 12.28
CA SER A 75 -17.96 -13.03 13.61
C SER A 75 -16.79 -12.04 13.52
N TYR A 76 -16.91 -10.87 14.12
CA TYR A 76 -15.82 -9.91 14.24
C TYR A 76 -14.66 -10.48 15.07
N VAL A 77 -13.43 -10.33 14.58
CA VAL A 77 -12.20 -10.81 15.25
C VAL A 77 -11.37 -9.66 15.79
N CYS A 78 -10.91 -8.77 14.92
CA CYS A 78 -10.03 -7.66 15.30
C CYS A 78 -9.99 -6.59 14.22
N SER A 79 -9.43 -5.41 14.57
CA SER A 79 -9.23 -4.30 13.63
C SER A 79 -7.88 -3.61 13.78
N ILE A 80 -7.44 -2.91 12.72
CA ILE A 80 -6.39 -1.88 12.77
C ILE A 80 -7.10 -0.53 12.84
N GLY A 81 -6.99 0.13 13.97
CA GLY A 81 -7.76 1.36 14.23
C GLY A 81 -9.26 1.10 14.04
N ASN A 82 -9.97 2.08 13.48
CA ASN A 82 -11.37 1.97 13.12
C ASN A 82 -11.59 1.87 11.60
N THR A 83 -10.67 1.25 10.87
CA THR A 83 -10.67 1.32 9.40
C THR A 83 -10.54 -0.03 8.70
N ILE A 84 -9.83 -0.97 9.28
CA ILE A 84 -9.58 -2.30 8.70
C ILE A 84 -10.08 -3.35 9.68
N HIS A 85 -11.03 -4.18 9.26
CA HIS A 85 -11.70 -5.14 10.11
C HIS A 85 -11.54 -6.56 9.56
N ILE A 86 -11.20 -7.52 10.41
CA ILE A 86 -11.17 -8.93 10.05
C ILE A 86 -12.34 -9.65 10.74
N PHE A 87 -13.02 -10.43 9.93
CA PHE A 87 -14.10 -11.32 10.34
C PHE A 87 -13.71 -12.77 10.10
N SER A 88 -14.29 -13.68 10.87
CA SER A 88 -14.17 -15.12 10.68
C SER A 88 -15.54 -15.76 10.62
N ALA A 89 -15.65 -16.85 9.86
CA ALA A 89 -16.85 -17.66 9.77
C ALA A 89 -16.47 -19.15 9.60
N PRO A 90 -17.37 -20.10 9.86
CA PRO A 90 -17.17 -21.49 9.46
C PRO A 90 -16.89 -21.61 7.96
N GLU A 91 -16.01 -22.54 7.57
CA GLU A 91 -15.72 -22.79 6.17
C GLU A 91 -16.99 -23.12 5.38
N GLY A 92 -17.14 -22.53 4.18
CA GLY A 92 -18.36 -22.66 3.37
C GLY A 92 -19.43 -21.59 3.65
N THR A 93 -19.25 -20.70 4.62
CA THR A 93 -20.14 -19.54 4.80
C THR A 93 -20.11 -18.67 3.55
N LYS A 94 -21.27 -18.19 3.12
CA LYS A 94 -21.39 -17.33 1.94
C LYS A 94 -20.48 -16.09 2.07
N PRO A 95 -19.72 -15.73 0.99
CA PRO A 95 -18.89 -14.54 1.01
C PRO A 95 -19.68 -13.27 1.37
N ILE A 96 -19.03 -12.34 2.07
CA ILE A 96 -19.61 -11.05 2.45
C ILE A 96 -20.03 -10.25 1.20
N TYR A 97 -19.15 -10.25 0.19
CA TYR A 97 -19.39 -9.61 -1.09
C TYR A 97 -19.68 -10.68 -2.14
N THR A 98 -20.84 -10.61 -2.77
CA THR A 98 -21.33 -11.60 -3.75
C THR A 98 -21.26 -11.11 -5.18
N ASP A 99 -21.09 -9.80 -5.37
CA ASP A 99 -20.93 -9.15 -6.67
C ASP A 99 -19.70 -8.22 -6.69
N ASN A 100 -19.20 -7.96 -7.90
CA ASN A 100 -18.00 -7.17 -8.09
C ASN A 100 -18.19 -5.69 -7.72
N ASP A 101 -19.40 -5.17 -7.81
CA ASP A 101 -19.68 -3.76 -7.58
C ASP A 101 -19.59 -3.45 -6.08
N THR A 102 -20.26 -4.26 -5.25
CA THR A 102 -20.17 -4.14 -3.79
C THR A 102 -18.76 -4.46 -3.27
N GLU A 103 -18.04 -5.40 -3.88
CA GLU A 103 -16.64 -5.66 -3.52
C GLU A 103 -15.74 -4.45 -3.84
N SER A 104 -16.00 -3.74 -4.93
CA SER A 104 -15.19 -2.58 -5.29
C SER A 104 -15.39 -1.41 -4.34
N GLU A 105 -16.62 -1.21 -3.85
CA GLU A 105 -16.95 -0.11 -2.93
C GLU A 105 -16.12 -0.14 -1.65
N LYS A 106 -15.78 -1.33 -1.12
CA LYS A 106 -14.92 -1.44 0.06
C LYS A 106 -13.53 -0.82 -0.16
N TYR A 107 -13.00 -0.83 -1.39
CA TYR A 107 -11.69 -0.28 -1.70
C TYR A 107 -11.71 1.24 -1.95
N VAL A 108 -12.87 1.82 -2.32
CA VAL A 108 -12.99 3.25 -2.63
C VAL A 108 -12.60 4.12 -1.43
N GLY A 109 -13.10 3.81 -0.26
CA GLY A 109 -12.78 4.54 0.96
C GLY A 109 -11.29 4.52 1.29
N GLN A 110 -10.62 3.37 1.13
CA GLN A 110 -9.19 3.22 1.37
C GLN A 110 -8.34 3.92 0.30
N TYR A 111 -8.76 3.86 -0.95
CA TYR A 111 -8.11 4.62 -2.03
C TYR A 111 -8.11 6.11 -1.75
N GLU A 112 -9.27 6.70 -1.42
CA GLU A 112 -9.39 8.13 -1.12
C GLU A 112 -8.56 8.55 0.11
N MET A 113 -8.53 7.74 1.17
CA MET A 113 -7.67 7.99 2.34
C MET A 113 -6.20 7.96 1.98
N THR A 114 -5.78 6.91 1.27
CA THR A 114 -4.37 6.70 0.90
C THR A 114 -3.90 7.78 -0.08
N LYS A 115 -4.74 8.16 -1.04
CA LYS A 115 -4.50 9.23 -2.00
C LYS A 115 -4.24 10.58 -1.34
N LYS A 116 -5.01 10.92 -0.28
CA LYS A 116 -4.82 12.16 0.49
C LYS A 116 -3.44 12.26 1.14
N ILE A 117 -2.76 11.15 1.39
CA ILE A 117 -1.41 11.11 1.96
C ILE A 117 -0.36 10.91 0.84
N ALA A 118 -0.65 10.08 -0.16
CA ALA A 118 0.27 9.76 -1.25
C ALA A 118 0.64 10.98 -2.09
N ILE A 119 -0.33 11.83 -2.42
CA ILE A 119 -0.08 13.04 -3.23
C ILE A 119 0.84 14.03 -2.51
N PRO A 120 0.55 14.49 -1.27
CA PRO A 120 1.43 15.42 -0.56
C PRO A 120 2.82 14.83 -0.28
N SER A 121 2.91 13.54 0.08
CA SER A 121 4.20 12.90 0.33
C SER A 121 5.06 12.84 -0.93
N SER A 122 4.47 12.55 -2.08
CA SER A 122 5.16 12.57 -3.38
C SER A 122 5.68 13.97 -3.73
N LEU A 123 4.84 15.01 -3.55
CA LEU A 123 5.25 16.41 -3.79
C LEU A 123 6.38 16.84 -2.84
N CYS A 124 6.30 16.44 -1.56
CA CYS A 124 7.36 16.71 -0.58
C CYS A 124 8.68 16.05 -0.98
N THR A 125 8.64 14.79 -1.43
CA THR A 125 9.83 14.07 -1.90
C THR A 125 10.46 14.76 -3.11
N ILE A 126 9.64 15.20 -4.04
CA ILE A 126 10.07 15.96 -5.21
C ILE A 126 10.76 17.28 -4.79
N LEU A 127 10.15 18.04 -3.89
CA LEU A 127 10.72 19.29 -3.38
C LEU A 127 12.08 19.05 -2.70
N LEU A 128 12.19 18.02 -1.88
CA LEU A 128 13.44 17.66 -1.20
C LEU A 128 14.52 17.22 -2.19
N LEU A 129 14.17 16.56 -3.29
CA LEU A 129 15.09 16.24 -4.38
C LEU A 129 15.64 17.51 -5.04
N ILE A 130 14.79 18.50 -5.29
CA ILE A 130 15.21 19.80 -5.85
C ILE A 130 16.14 20.51 -4.88
N LEU A 131 15.79 20.62 -3.60
CA LEU A 131 16.58 21.31 -2.59
C LEU A 131 17.95 20.66 -2.37
N THR A 132 18.03 19.33 -2.36
CA THR A 132 19.31 18.60 -2.27
C THR A 132 20.18 18.87 -3.51
N SER A 133 19.57 18.93 -4.68
CA SER A 133 20.29 19.23 -5.93
C SER A 133 20.81 20.67 -5.94
N LEU A 134 19.99 21.66 -5.55
CA LEU A 134 20.41 23.07 -5.46
C LEU A 134 21.57 23.27 -4.47
N SER A 135 21.53 22.57 -3.34
CA SER A 135 22.64 22.62 -2.37
C SER A 135 23.92 21.98 -2.93
N LYS A 136 23.82 20.94 -3.77
CA LYS A 136 24.97 20.32 -4.44
C LYS A 136 25.67 21.28 -5.42
N TYR A 137 24.89 22.11 -6.11
CA TYR A 137 25.41 23.11 -7.08
C TYR A 137 25.83 24.44 -6.45
N GLY A 138 25.84 24.57 -5.12
CA GLY A 138 26.31 25.76 -4.42
C GLY A 138 25.27 26.88 -4.29
N TYR A 139 24.03 26.69 -4.76
CA TYR A 139 22.95 27.68 -4.58
C TYR A 139 22.45 27.78 -3.14
N ILE A 140 22.66 26.71 -2.36
CA ILE A 140 22.28 26.62 -0.93
C ILE A 140 23.52 26.14 -0.16
N PRO A 141 23.83 26.71 1.03
CA PRO A 141 24.97 26.30 1.84
C PRO A 141 25.01 24.79 2.12
N ASP A 142 26.20 24.20 2.05
CA ASP A 142 26.44 22.75 2.19
C ASP A 142 25.94 22.14 3.50
N ILE A 143 25.82 22.95 4.56
CA ILE A 143 25.28 22.46 5.85
C ILE A 143 23.86 21.91 5.71
N TYR A 144 23.05 22.52 4.83
CA TYR A 144 21.67 22.08 4.60
C TYR A 144 21.58 20.81 3.76
N ARG A 145 22.62 20.48 2.96
CA ARG A 145 22.63 19.28 2.13
C ARG A 145 22.49 18.00 2.94
N LYS A 146 23.15 17.90 4.10
CA LYS A 146 23.03 16.73 4.99
C LYS A 146 21.63 16.62 5.56
N ILE A 147 21.04 17.73 5.97
CA ILE A 147 19.68 17.80 6.52
C ILE A 147 18.66 17.36 5.46
N PHE A 148 18.72 17.99 4.27
CA PHE A 148 17.83 17.63 3.16
C PHE A 148 17.99 16.17 2.71
N GLY A 149 19.22 15.63 2.75
CA GLY A 149 19.48 14.23 2.44
C GLY A 149 18.79 13.26 3.41
N ILE A 150 18.84 13.53 4.71
CA ILE A 150 18.15 12.71 5.72
C ILE A 150 16.63 12.80 5.56
N LEU A 151 16.11 14.02 5.37
CA LEU A 151 14.68 14.24 5.15
C LEU A 151 14.20 13.58 3.84
N LEU A 152 15.03 13.59 2.80
CA LEU A 152 14.74 12.94 1.53
C LEU A 152 14.59 11.42 1.71
N ILE A 153 15.51 10.77 2.42
CA ILE A 153 15.42 9.32 2.68
C ILE A 153 14.11 9.01 3.43
N ALA A 154 13.80 9.76 4.47
CA ALA A 154 12.56 9.59 5.23
C ALA A 154 11.31 9.79 4.33
N SER A 155 11.30 10.84 3.50
CA SER A 155 10.18 11.13 2.60
C SER A 155 9.99 10.06 1.51
N VAL A 156 11.08 9.49 0.97
CA VAL A 156 11.01 8.37 0.01
C VAL A 156 10.36 7.16 0.65
N ILE A 157 10.75 6.81 1.88
CA ILE A 157 10.14 5.69 2.61
C ILE A 157 8.62 5.92 2.76
N ILE A 158 8.21 7.10 3.24
CA ILE A 158 6.79 7.44 3.41
C ILE A 158 6.05 7.36 2.07
N THR A 159 6.63 7.90 1.00
CA THR A 159 6.02 7.89 -0.34
C THR A 159 5.83 6.48 -0.86
N VAL A 160 6.81 5.60 -0.72
CA VAL A 160 6.71 4.19 -1.13
C VAL A 160 5.58 3.49 -0.35
N TYR A 161 5.53 3.67 0.98
CA TYR A 161 4.49 3.05 1.83
C TYR A 161 3.07 3.59 1.58
N THR A 162 2.93 4.76 0.97
CA THR A 162 1.60 5.36 0.67
C THR A 162 1.19 5.16 -0.78
N VAL A 163 2.11 5.29 -1.73
CA VAL A 163 1.80 5.17 -3.17
C VAL A 163 1.51 3.73 -3.57
N ILE A 164 2.25 2.75 -3.02
CA ILE A 164 2.04 1.33 -3.36
C ILE A 164 0.62 0.86 -2.99
N PRO A 165 0.12 1.04 -1.75
CA PRO A 165 -1.26 0.69 -1.42
C PRO A 165 -2.29 1.50 -2.23
N CYS A 166 -2.06 2.79 -2.45
CA CYS A 166 -2.94 3.63 -3.26
C CYS A 166 -3.16 3.06 -4.66
N MET A 167 -2.08 2.68 -5.35
CA MET A 167 -2.14 2.07 -6.68
C MET A 167 -2.80 0.69 -6.65
N SER A 168 -2.57 -0.10 -5.61
CA SER A 168 -3.19 -1.40 -5.44
C SER A 168 -4.71 -1.28 -5.30
N PHE A 169 -5.20 -0.40 -4.43
CA PHE A 169 -6.64 -0.14 -4.27
C PHE A 169 -7.26 0.39 -5.56
N TYR A 170 -6.62 1.33 -6.23
CA TYR A 170 -7.07 1.82 -7.54
C TYR A 170 -7.20 0.69 -8.57
N SER A 171 -6.23 -0.22 -8.62
CA SER A 171 -6.28 -1.40 -9.52
C SER A 171 -7.43 -2.35 -9.16
N LYS A 172 -7.74 -2.54 -7.86
CA LYS A 172 -8.86 -3.38 -7.41
C LYS A 172 -10.20 -2.77 -7.78
N ILE A 173 -10.40 -1.46 -7.59
CA ILE A 173 -11.60 -0.73 -7.98
C ILE A 173 -11.87 -0.87 -9.48
N ASN A 174 -10.83 -0.69 -10.31
CA ASN A 174 -10.98 -0.76 -11.76
C ASN A 174 -11.22 -2.18 -12.31
N LYS A 175 -10.82 -3.22 -11.57
CA LYS A 175 -11.07 -4.61 -11.99
C LYS A 175 -12.53 -5.02 -11.85
N SER A 176 -13.23 -4.45 -10.90
CA SER A 176 -14.62 -4.81 -10.55
C SER A 176 -15.65 -4.16 -11.48
N GLY A 177 -15.35 -3.01 -12.05
CA GLY A 177 -16.36 -2.15 -12.69
C GLY A 177 -16.54 -2.24 -14.20
N ILE A 178 -15.67 -2.90 -15.01
CA ILE A 178 -15.82 -2.89 -16.49
C ILE A 178 -15.19 -4.15 -17.09
N LYS A 179 -16.02 -5.03 -17.63
CA LYS A 179 -15.61 -6.30 -18.23
C LYS A 179 -14.87 -6.21 -19.59
N GLU A 180 -14.82 -5.08 -20.28
CA GLU A 180 -14.38 -5.05 -21.68
C GLU A 180 -13.16 -4.16 -22.01
N ASP A 181 -12.88 -3.12 -21.23
CA ASP A 181 -11.76 -2.18 -21.49
C ASP A 181 -10.52 -2.40 -20.60
N THR A 182 -10.62 -3.32 -19.65
CA THR A 182 -9.71 -3.44 -18.50
C THR A 182 -8.38 -4.14 -18.81
N LYS A 183 -8.30 -4.98 -19.87
CA LYS A 183 -7.06 -5.74 -20.16
C LYS A 183 -5.93 -4.82 -20.62
N ASN A 184 -6.23 -3.81 -21.43
CA ASN A 184 -5.26 -2.82 -21.89
C ASN A 184 -4.95 -1.80 -20.78
N ARG A 185 -5.96 -1.35 -20.04
CA ARG A 185 -5.82 -0.39 -18.95
C ARG A 185 -5.03 -0.98 -17.77
N SER A 186 -5.35 -2.20 -17.34
CA SER A 186 -4.58 -2.94 -16.31
C SER A 186 -3.11 -3.15 -16.72
N ARG A 187 -2.83 -3.41 -17.98
CA ARG A 187 -1.46 -3.55 -18.50
C ARG A 187 -0.71 -2.23 -18.43
N ASN A 188 -1.33 -1.12 -18.77
CA ASN A 188 -0.72 0.21 -18.73
C ASN A 188 -0.39 0.65 -17.30
N TYR A 189 -1.22 0.33 -16.30
CA TYR A 189 -0.92 0.64 -14.91
C TYR A 189 0.19 -0.25 -14.34
N LYS A 190 0.25 -1.53 -14.69
CA LYS A 190 1.37 -2.40 -14.32
C LYS A 190 2.68 -1.89 -14.91
N ILE A 191 2.66 -1.44 -16.17
CA ILE A 191 3.83 -0.85 -16.81
C ILE A 191 4.21 0.48 -16.14
N ALA A 192 3.25 1.36 -15.87
CA ALA A 192 3.51 2.63 -15.16
C ALA A 192 4.06 2.39 -13.75
N TYR A 193 3.55 1.39 -13.02
CA TYR A 193 4.06 0.99 -11.72
C TYR A 193 5.50 0.47 -11.80
N VAL A 194 5.78 -0.45 -12.73
CA VAL A 194 7.13 -0.99 -12.94
C VAL A 194 8.08 0.14 -13.35
N LEU A 195 7.65 1.05 -14.21
CA LEU A 195 8.44 2.22 -14.59
C LEU A 195 8.68 3.15 -13.40
N LEU A 196 7.68 3.39 -12.56
CA LEU A 196 7.82 4.23 -11.35
C LEU A 196 8.78 3.59 -10.34
N THR A 197 8.70 2.28 -10.10
CA THR A 197 9.62 1.57 -9.20
C THR A 197 11.04 1.52 -9.76
N ILE A 198 11.23 1.25 -11.05
CA ILE A 198 12.53 1.30 -11.70
C ILE A 198 13.10 2.73 -11.61
N MET A 199 12.28 3.73 -11.79
CA MET A 199 12.65 5.13 -11.73
C MET A 199 13.06 5.58 -10.33
N THR A 200 12.33 5.16 -9.29
CA THR A 200 12.73 5.44 -7.90
C THR A 200 14.03 4.72 -7.53
N LEU A 201 14.22 3.48 -7.98
CA LEU A 201 15.49 2.75 -7.81
C LEU A 201 16.64 3.41 -8.57
N LEU A 202 16.42 3.89 -9.80
CA LEU A 202 17.40 4.64 -10.56
C LEU A 202 17.76 5.98 -9.89
N LEU A 203 16.77 6.71 -9.35
CA LEU A 203 17.03 7.96 -8.61
C LEU A 203 17.84 7.70 -7.34
N VAL A 204 17.54 6.65 -6.58
CA VAL A 204 18.30 6.23 -5.40
C VAL A 204 19.72 5.82 -5.80
N SER A 205 19.89 5.04 -6.88
CA SER A 205 21.21 4.62 -7.37
C SER A 205 22.05 5.81 -7.87
N LEU A 206 21.44 6.74 -8.59
CA LEU A 206 22.09 7.95 -9.06
C LEU A 206 22.45 8.91 -7.91
N PHE A 207 21.61 8.99 -6.87
CA PHE A 207 21.93 9.71 -5.64
C PHE A 207 23.12 9.08 -4.91
N LEU A 208 23.19 7.76 -4.81
CA LEU A 208 24.32 7.04 -4.23
C LEU A 208 25.60 7.24 -5.06
N LEU A 209 25.53 7.13 -6.40
CA LEU A 209 26.66 7.34 -7.29
C LEU A 209 27.14 8.79 -7.28
N SER A 210 26.26 9.78 -7.10
CA SER A 210 26.64 11.18 -6.96
C SER A 210 27.44 11.45 -5.68
N LYS A 211 27.27 10.63 -4.65
CA LYS A 211 28.01 10.70 -3.38
C LYS A 211 29.47 10.27 -3.56
N PHE A 212 29.78 9.48 -4.59
CA PHE A 212 31.12 8.95 -4.88
C PHE A 212 31.90 9.76 -5.94
N ASN A 213 31.54 11.02 -6.24
CA ASN A 213 32.19 11.90 -7.19
C ASN A 213 32.32 11.36 -8.64
N PHE A 214 31.55 10.37 -9.03
CA PHE A 214 31.67 9.73 -10.34
C PHE A 214 30.97 10.47 -11.50
N LEU A 215 30.28 11.62 -11.26
CA LEU A 215 29.42 12.25 -12.26
C LEU A 215 29.63 13.76 -12.38
N SER A 216 30.04 14.19 -13.56
CA SER A 216 30.32 15.59 -13.93
C SER A 216 29.07 16.42 -14.28
N ILE A 217 29.26 17.73 -14.45
CA ILE A 217 28.26 18.81 -14.60
C ILE A 217 27.20 18.59 -15.71
N GLY A 218 27.46 17.74 -16.73
CA GLY A 218 26.50 17.44 -17.81
C GLY A 218 25.20 16.79 -17.38
N ASN A 219 25.15 16.31 -16.15
CA ASN A 219 24.01 15.50 -15.65
C ASN A 219 22.88 16.32 -15.02
N ALA A 220 23.04 17.62 -14.74
CA ALA A 220 21.96 18.46 -14.20
C ALA A 220 20.78 18.57 -15.18
N VAL A 221 21.09 18.75 -16.47
CA VAL A 221 20.07 18.80 -17.53
C VAL A 221 19.34 17.48 -17.66
N PHE A 222 20.05 16.36 -17.54
CA PHE A 222 19.47 15.02 -17.55
C PHE A 222 18.52 14.81 -16.38
N TYR A 223 18.87 15.27 -15.16
CA TYR A 223 17.99 15.20 -14.00
C TYR A 223 16.73 16.05 -14.15
N ILE A 224 16.82 17.23 -14.76
CA ILE A 224 15.69 18.12 -15.03
C ILE A 224 14.74 17.48 -16.06
N ILE A 225 15.27 16.97 -17.17
CA ILE A 225 14.47 16.30 -18.22
C ILE A 225 13.80 15.05 -17.66
N PHE A 226 14.53 14.23 -16.92
CA PHE A 226 14.05 13.03 -16.27
C PHE A 226 12.93 13.33 -15.27
N PHE A 227 13.06 14.44 -14.51
CA PHE A 227 12.07 14.92 -13.58
C PHE A 227 10.78 15.41 -14.26
N ILE A 228 10.89 16.10 -15.39
CA ILE A 228 9.74 16.50 -16.20
C ILE A 228 9.00 15.26 -16.72
N CYS A 229 9.71 14.22 -17.13
CA CYS A 229 9.12 12.95 -17.56
C CYS A 229 8.37 12.24 -16.42
N ILE A 230 8.86 12.33 -15.17
CA ILE A 230 8.17 11.80 -13.98
C ILE A 230 6.84 12.55 -13.74
N LEU A 231 6.90 13.88 -13.73
CA LEU A 231 5.71 14.72 -13.55
C LEU A 231 4.67 14.45 -14.62
N LEU A 232 5.08 14.32 -15.88
CA LEU A 232 4.19 13.96 -16.99
C LEU A 232 3.62 12.56 -16.82
N GLY A 233 4.39 11.57 -16.38
CA GLY A 233 3.92 10.21 -16.11
C GLY A 233 2.87 10.17 -14.99
N ILE A 234 3.13 10.86 -13.89
CA ILE A 234 2.18 11.00 -12.77
C ILE A 234 0.92 11.75 -13.24
N PHE A 235 1.08 12.85 -13.97
CA PHE A 235 -0.01 13.66 -14.51
C PHE A 235 -0.91 12.85 -15.45
N ILE A 236 -0.35 12.04 -16.33
CA ILE A 236 -1.10 11.16 -17.25
C ILE A 236 -1.85 10.06 -16.49
N CYS A 237 -1.28 9.54 -15.39
CA CYS A 237 -1.95 8.52 -14.55
C CYS A 237 -3.11 9.09 -13.71
N PHE A 238 -3.13 10.39 -13.39
CA PHE A 238 -4.14 11.01 -12.52
C PHE A 238 -5.21 11.83 -13.27
N ILE A 239 -5.03 12.16 -14.55
CA ILE A 239 -5.99 12.97 -15.34
C ILE A 239 -6.88 12.12 -16.25
N LYS A 240 -6.54 10.88 -16.52
CA LYS A 240 -7.39 9.91 -17.21
C LYS A 240 -7.88 8.85 -16.25
#